data_8f03ecbcdadc3e79e8bb53385f0d60f6
#
_entry.id   8f03ecbcdadc3e79e8bb53385f0d60f6
#
_cell.length_a   1.000
_cell.length_b   1.000
_cell.length_c   1.000
_cell.angle_alpha   90.00
_cell.angle_beta   90.00
_cell.angle_gamma   90.00
#
_symmetry.space_group_name_H-M   'P 1'
#
loop_
_entity.id
_entity.type
_entity.pdbx_description
1 polymer ?
#
loop_
_entity_poly.entity_id
_entity_poly.type
_entity_poly.pdbx_seq_one_letter_code
_entity_poly.pdbx_strand_id
1 'polypeptide(L)'
;MTTSMVTAIDLTGLVRPQLVEATKRDDNPNVAEFRMQPLERGFGHTLGNAMRRMLLSSLRGSAVWAFRIDGVVHEHKTISGVVEDVHQIIGNLKTLTLSLADDVDSAVLRIRKSEAGPVTSADIESSGVVRVIDDHHHLFTLQDDRELNVELYVDKGRGYVEADQHPVDRGLPVDLVRIDSIYNPVRRANFAVAETRVGQRTDYDRLTLTVETNGTITPEEAVSYAAALAQTHFQFFANFCSHTQGAVPVAGEHSPDAQRLVQLFHTPIDELELSVRSVNSLKNSDIRTLGDLVRQTESQMLQVKNFGKKSLQEIADLLERQGLNFGMRYEETTDGVRITDWGTAPSRAAAAAPDDEE
;
A
#
# COMPACT_ATOMS: atom_id res chain seq x y z
N MET A 1 -26.07 -15.38 -32.27
CA MET A 1 -26.38 -15.10 -30.85
C MET A 1 -25.89 -16.29 -30.04
N THR A 2 -24.64 -16.28 -29.64
CA THR A 2 -24.05 -17.30 -28.74
C THR A 2 -23.98 -16.66 -27.36
N THR A 3 -24.97 -16.96 -26.54
CA THR A 3 -24.98 -16.60 -25.12
C THR A 3 -23.83 -17.38 -24.46
N SER A 4 -22.72 -16.72 -24.18
CA SER A 4 -21.65 -17.28 -23.36
C SER A 4 -22.20 -17.39 -21.93
N MET A 5 -22.61 -18.60 -21.54
CA MET A 5 -22.90 -18.89 -20.15
C MET A 5 -21.58 -18.74 -19.37
N VAL A 6 -21.49 -17.73 -18.53
CA VAL A 6 -20.46 -17.69 -17.47
C VAL A 6 -20.78 -18.88 -16.56
N THR A 7 -20.03 -19.96 -16.72
CA THR A 7 -20.16 -21.14 -15.88
C THR A 7 -19.71 -20.73 -14.48
N ALA A 8 -20.63 -20.72 -13.52
CA ALA A 8 -20.26 -20.51 -12.12
C ALA A 8 -19.19 -21.56 -11.76
N ILE A 9 -18.08 -21.11 -11.17
CA ILE A 9 -16.99 -21.99 -10.78
C ILE A 9 -17.53 -22.94 -9.71
N ASP A 10 -17.67 -24.23 -10.05
CA ASP A 10 -18.13 -25.25 -9.12
C ASP A 10 -16.98 -25.65 -8.19
N LEU A 11 -17.09 -25.27 -6.93
CA LEU A 11 -16.16 -25.62 -5.86
C LEU A 11 -16.71 -26.77 -4.98
N THR A 12 -17.74 -27.45 -5.44
CA THR A 12 -18.37 -28.58 -4.72
C THR A 12 -17.35 -29.72 -4.62
N GLY A 13 -17.17 -30.24 -3.40
CA GLY A 13 -16.21 -31.32 -3.14
C GLY A 13 -14.76 -30.89 -2.93
N LEU A 14 -14.42 -29.60 -3.11
CA LEU A 14 -13.10 -29.11 -2.74
C LEU A 14 -12.92 -29.15 -1.23
N VAL A 15 -11.91 -29.86 -0.76
CA VAL A 15 -11.55 -29.89 0.65
C VAL A 15 -10.81 -28.60 1.01
N ARG A 16 -11.38 -27.87 1.95
CA ARG A 16 -10.81 -26.59 2.42
C ARG A 16 -10.22 -26.75 3.83
N PRO A 17 -9.05 -26.16 4.11
CA PRO A 17 -8.56 -26.11 5.47
C PRO A 17 -9.52 -25.29 6.32
N GLN A 18 -9.76 -25.74 7.56
CA GLN A 18 -10.66 -25.04 8.48
C GLN A 18 -9.95 -23.95 9.28
N LEU A 19 -8.67 -24.16 9.57
CA LEU A 19 -7.88 -23.29 10.42
C LEU A 19 -6.39 -23.38 10.03
N VAL A 20 -5.68 -22.28 10.24
CA VAL A 20 -4.23 -22.25 10.28
C VAL A 20 -3.80 -22.28 11.75
N GLU A 21 -3.13 -23.33 12.16
CA GLU A 21 -2.58 -23.45 13.50
C GLU A 21 -1.24 -22.74 13.56
N ALA A 22 -1.09 -21.77 14.47
CA ALA A 22 0.15 -21.06 14.70
C ALA A 22 0.79 -21.54 16.01
N THR A 23 2.03 -22.00 15.96
CA THR A 23 2.81 -22.43 17.14
C THR A 23 4.06 -21.55 17.23
N LYS A 24 4.14 -20.74 18.29
CA LYS A 24 5.32 -19.95 18.59
C LYS A 24 6.39 -20.83 19.23
N ARG A 25 7.63 -20.49 19.03
CA ARG A 25 8.73 -21.08 19.77
C ARG A 25 8.88 -20.37 21.10
N ASP A 26 9.00 -21.14 22.18
CA ASP A 26 9.17 -20.62 23.54
C ASP A 26 10.51 -19.91 23.73
N ASP A 27 11.53 -20.33 22.97
CA ASP A 27 12.90 -19.79 23.02
C ASP A 27 13.09 -18.51 22.17
N ASN A 28 12.22 -18.27 21.19
CA ASN A 28 12.34 -17.11 20.30
C ASN A 28 10.97 -16.65 19.81
N PRO A 29 10.46 -15.51 20.33
CA PRO A 29 9.14 -14.97 19.94
C PRO A 29 9.08 -14.52 18.47
N ASN A 30 10.24 -14.32 17.84
CA ASN A 30 10.32 -13.91 16.44
C ASN A 30 10.25 -15.10 15.46
N VAL A 31 10.08 -16.33 15.96
CA VAL A 31 9.96 -17.54 15.15
C VAL A 31 8.62 -18.22 15.43
N ALA A 32 7.85 -18.46 14.37
CA ALA A 32 6.61 -19.24 14.48
C ALA A 32 6.49 -20.25 13.34
N GLU A 33 5.78 -21.33 13.62
CA GLU A 33 5.40 -22.37 12.68
C GLU A 33 3.91 -22.31 12.44
N PHE A 34 3.50 -22.23 11.17
CA PHE A 34 2.12 -22.17 10.72
C PHE A 34 1.79 -23.48 10.01
N ARG A 35 0.78 -24.22 10.51
CA ARG A 35 0.34 -25.47 9.95
C ARG A 35 -1.04 -25.33 9.32
N MET A 36 -1.16 -25.72 8.06
CA MET A 36 -2.41 -25.70 7.30
C MET A 36 -2.70 -27.08 6.75
N GLN A 37 -3.83 -27.64 7.13
CA GLN A 37 -4.32 -28.95 6.67
C GLN A 37 -5.84 -29.06 6.82
N PRO A 38 -6.55 -29.95 6.04
CA PRO A 38 -6.02 -30.64 4.87
C PRO A 38 -6.04 -29.74 3.64
N LEU A 39 -5.14 -29.99 2.70
CA LEU A 39 -5.10 -29.35 1.39
C LEU A 39 -5.20 -30.42 0.31
N GLU A 40 -5.79 -30.11 -0.83
CA GLU A 40 -5.75 -30.97 -1.99
C GLU A 40 -4.30 -31.25 -2.43
N ARG A 41 -4.05 -32.42 -2.99
CA ARG A 41 -2.72 -32.83 -3.43
C ARG A 41 -2.08 -31.82 -4.38
N GLY A 42 -0.87 -31.39 -4.04
CA GLY A 42 -0.07 -30.39 -4.77
C GLY A 42 -0.32 -28.95 -4.32
N PHE A 43 -1.42 -28.62 -3.65
CA PHE A 43 -1.69 -27.26 -3.15
C PHE A 43 -0.71 -26.85 -2.05
N GLY A 44 -0.22 -27.80 -1.24
CA GLY A 44 0.80 -27.53 -0.23
C GLY A 44 2.05 -26.90 -0.83
N HIS A 45 2.56 -27.43 -1.94
CA HIS A 45 3.73 -26.86 -2.64
C HIS A 45 3.43 -25.51 -3.31
N THR A 46 2.26 -25.38 -3.94
CA THR A 46 1.85 -24.13 -4.61
C THR A 46 1.74 -22.98 -3.62
N LEU A 47 0.99 -23.18 -2.53
CA LEU A 47 0.79 -22.17 -1.49
C LEU A 47 2.08 -21.90 -0.71
N GLY A 48 2.81 -22.94 -0.32
CA GLY A 48 4.05 -22.81 0.43
C GLY A 48 5.10 -22.01 -0.32
N ASN A 49 5.30 -22.30 -1.61
CA ASN A 49 6.25 -21.56 -2.43
C ASN A 49 5.81 -20.09 -2.68
N ALA A 50 4.52 -19.88 -2.96
CA ALA A 50 3.98 -18.53 -3.14
C ALA A 50 4.17 -17.68 -1.87
N MET A 51 3.77 -18.21 -0.71
CA MET A 51 3.92 -17.53 0.58
C MET A 51 5.38 -17.27 0.92
N ARG A 52 6.25 -18.26 0.74
CA ARG A 52 7.68 -18.09 0.97
C ARG A 52 8.28 -16.95 0.13
N ARG A 53 7.95 -16.90 -1.15
CA ARG A 53 8.44 -15.84 -2.05
C ARG A 53 7.95 -14.46 -1.62
N MET A 54 6.67 -14.32 -1.30
CA MET A 54 6.09 -13.05 -0.86
C MET A 54 6.68 -12.59 0.48
N LEU A 55 6.84 -13.49 1.44
CA LEU A 55 7.47 -13.22 2.73
C LEU A 55 8.91 -12.70 2.58
N LEU A 56 9.69 -13.22 1.63
CA LEU A 56 11.10 -12.87 1.46
C LEU A 56 11.34 -11.62 0.60
N SER A 57 10.35 -11.13 -0.16
CA SER A 57 10.59 -10.06 -1.13
C SER A 57 9.61 -8.90 -1.11
N SER A 58 8.41 -9.08 -0.54
CA SER A 58 7.31 -8.17 -0.84
C SER A 58 6.78 -7.38 0.35
N LEU A 59 7.20 -7.71 1.56
CA LEU A 59 6.77 -6.99 2.75
C LEU A 59 7.46 -5.63 2.84
N ARG A 60 6.73 -4.66 3.38
CA ARG A 60 7.25 -3.31 3.66
C ARG A 60 7.93 -3.30 5.03
N GLY A 61 9.06 -2.64 5.11
CA GLY A 61 9.78 -2.41 6.35
C GLY A 61 10.55 -1.11 6.29
N SER A 62 11.38 -0.84 7.30
CA SER A 62 12.20 0.36 7.40
C SER A 62 13.67 -0.01 7.47
N ALA A 63 14.54 0.81 6.86
CA ALA A 63 15.98 0.60 6.88
C ALA A 63 16.73 1.94 6.81
N VAL A 64 17.99 1.93 7.22
CA VAL A 64 18.92 3.02 6.93
C VAL A 64 19.32 2.90 5.46
N TRP A 65 19.14 3.96 4.68
CA TRP A 65 19.51 4.01 3.27
C TRP A 65 20.71 4.92 2.99
N ALA A 66 21.01 5.83 3.90
CA ALA A 66 22.19 6.69 3.83
C ALA A 66 22.59 7.14 5.22
N PHE A 67 23.84 7.56 5.34
CA PHE A 67 24.34 8.19 6.55
C PHE A 67 25.28 9.33 6.20
N ARG A 68 25.49 10.21 7.16
CA ARG A 68 26.45 11.29 7.11
C ARG A 68 27.28 11.30 8.39
N ILE A 69 28.58 11.36 8.24
CA ILE A 69 29.54 11.55 9.34
C ILE A 69 30.44 12.69 8.97
N ASP A 70 30.70 13.63 9.89
CA ASP A 70 31.55 14.77 9.65
C ASP A 70 32.94 14.36 9.15
N GLY A 71 33.31 14.85 7.97
CA GLY A 71 34.61 14.58 7.32
C GLY A 71 34.65 13.29 6.50
N VAL A 72 33.54 12.54 6.33
CA VAL A 72 33.44 11.36 5.46
C VAL A 72 32.69 11.78 4.19
N VAL A 73 33.31 11.60 3.03
CA VAL A 73 32.72 11.92 1.72
C VAL A 73 32.53 10.68 0.83
N HIS A 74 33.12 9.55 1.20
CA HIS A 74 33.01 8.28 0.48
C HIS A 74 33.30 7.08 1.41
N GLU A 75 32.87 5.91 1.01
CA GLU A 75 32.94 4.65 1.77
C GLU A 75 34.35 4.09 2.03
N HIS A 76 35.33 4.51 1.24
CA HIS A 76 36.72 4.04 1.37
C HIS A 76 37.61 4.88 2.31
N LYS A 77 37.00 5.67 3.19
CA LYS A 77 37.72 6.54 4.12
C LYS A 77 37.80 5.90 5.51
N THR A 78 38.90 6.17 6.21
CA THR A 78 39.02 5.91 7.64
C THR A 78 38.68 7.19 8.42
N ILE A 79 38.07 7.03 9.59
CA ILE A 79 37.71 8.14 10.45
C ILE A 79 38.73 8.21 11.57
N SER A 80 39.44 9.35 11.69
CA SER A 80 40.42 9.52 12.77
C SER A 80 39.72 9.44 14.12
N GLY A 81 40.25 8.63 15.04
CA GLY A 81 39.68 8.42 16.37
C GLY A 81 38.51 7.44 16.41
N VAL A 82 38.24 6.69 15.33
CA VAL A 82 37.29 5.56 15.28
C VAL A 82 38.06 4.29 14.96
N VAL A 83 37.71 3.19 15.62
CA VAL A 83 38.38 1.88 15.45
C VAL A 83 38.01 1.28 14.09
N GLU A 84 36.73 1.31 13.77
CA GLU A 84 36.16 0.71 12.56
C GLU A 84 36.38 1.61 11.35
N ASP A 85 36.62 1.02 10.21
CA ASP A 85 36.57 1.72 8.94
C ASP A 85 35.12 1.96 8.49
N VAL A 86 34.94 2.81 7.49
CA VAL A 86 33.59 3.15 6.99
C VAL A 86 32.85 1.95 6.45
N HIS A 87 33.54 0.96 5.85
CA HIS A 87 32.90 -0.28 5.38
C HIS A 87 32.35 -1.14 6.54
N GLN A 88 33.07 -1.21 7.65
CA GLN A 88 32.61 -1.93 8.84
C GLN A 88 31.39 -1.22 9.44
N ILE A 89 31.44 0.12 9.52
CA ILE A 89 30.28 0.92 9.95
C ILE A 89 29.06 0.69 9.05
N ILE A 90 29.25 0.69 7.73
CA ILE A 90 28.19 0.34 6.77
C ILE A 90 27.61 -1.05 7.05
N GLY A 91 28.47 -2.04 7.29
CA GLY A 91 28.05 -3.39 7.66
C GLY A 91 27.17 -3.43 8.90
N ASN A 92 27.54 -2.67 9.94
CA ASN A 92 26.78 -2.54 11.18
C ASN A 92 25.45 -1.79 10.95
N LEU A 93 25.45 -0.71 10.17
CA LEU A 93 24.23 0.03 9.84
C LEU A 93 23.22 -0.81 9.03
N LYS A 94 23.68 -1.66 8.10
CA LYS A 94 22.81 -2.56 7.33
C LYS A 94 22.08 -3.60 8.19
N THR A 95 22.65 -3.96 9.32
CA THR A 95 22.07 -4.94 10.27
C THR A 95 21.26 -4.29 11.38
N LEU A 96 21.29 -2.95 11.49
CA LEU A 96 20.48 -2.20 12.44
C LEU A 96 18.99 -2.40 12.17
N THR A 97 18.27 -2.91 13.14
CA THR A 97 16.84 -3.19 13.04
C THR A 97 16.04 -2.08 13.68
N LEU A 98 15.23 -1.39 12.87
CA LEU A 98 14.41 -0.28 13.30
C LEU A 98 13.04 -0.28 12.61
N SER A 99 12.08 0.41 13.20
CA SER A 99 10.73 0.57 12.67
C SER A 99 10.31 2.04 12.74
N LEU A 100 9.75 2.55 11.64
CA LEU A 100 9.13 3.87 11.56
C LEU A 100 7.64 3.77 11.95
N ALA A 101 7.10 4.81 12.59
CA ALA A 101 5.68 4.95 12.82
C ALA A 101 4.89 4.93 11.51
N ASP A 102 3.61 4.50 11.55
CA ASP A 102 2.81 4.25 10.34
C ASP A 102 2.57 5.50 9.49
N ASP A 103 2.46 6.65 10.13
CA ASP A 103 2.21 7.97 9.53
C ASP A 103 3.45 8.67 8.97
N VAL A 104 4.66 8.08 9.16
CA VAL A 104 5.93 8.66 8.73
C VAL A 104 6.60 7.76 7.70
N ASP A 105 6.95 8.32 6.54
CA ASP A 105 7.63 7.57 5.47
C ASP A 105 9.16 7.69 5.53
N SER A 106 9.70 8.75 6.12
CA SER A 106 11.14 8.96 6.27
C SER A 106 11.49 9.74 7.53
N ALA A 107 12.67 9.50 8.10
CA ALA A 107 13.18 10.21 9.27
C ALA A 107 14.70 10.35 9.22
N VAL A 108 15.22 11.33 9.93
CA VAL A 108 16.67 11.49 10.16
C VAL A 108 16.94 11.29 11.63
N LEU A 109 17.76 10.30 11.96
CA LEU A 109 18.22 10.03 13.31
C LEU A 109 19.60 10.64 13.53
N ARG A 110 19.88 11.06 14.75
CA ARG A 110 21.15 11.66 15.12
C ARG A 110 21.79 10.89 16.24
N ILE A 111 23.13 10.78 16.16
CA ILE A 111 23.97 10.26 17.21
C ILE A 111 25.01 11.35 17.51
N ARG A 112 25.10 11.74 18.76
CA ARG A 112 26.14 12.65 19.25
C ARG A 112 26.90 11.99 20.39
N LYS A 113 28.18 11.75 20.18
CA LYS A 113 29.06 11.14 21.17
C LYS A 113 30.32 11.95 21.31
N SER A 114 30.73 12.20 22.53
CA SER A 114 31.94 12.98 22.84
C SER A 114 32.96 12.19 23.67
N GLU A 115 32.53 11.07 24.27
CA GLU A 115 33.36 10.24 25.16
C GLU A 115 33.88 9.02 24.41
N ALA A 116 35.15 8.61 24.69
CA ALA A 116 35.72 7.38 24.16
C ALA A 116 34.91 6.16 24.64
N GLY A 117 34.72 5.19 23.74
CA GLY A 117 34.00 3.95 24.04
C GLY A 117 33.12 3.48 22.88
N PRO A 118 32.41 2.37 23.07
CA PRO A 118 31.51 1.81 22.08
C PRO A 118 30.30 2.75 21.89
N VAL A 119 29.89 2.93 20.64
CA VAL A 119 28.66 3.60 20.24
C VAL A 119 27.68 2.53 19.79
N THR A 120 26.53 2.53 20.40
CA THR A 120 25.48 1.53 20.17
C THR A 120 24.20 2.20 19.70
N SER A 121 23.22 1.42 19.32
CA SER A 121 21.90 1.91 18.97
C SER A 121 21.18 2.66 20.10
N ALA A 122 21.55 2.44 21.37
CA ALA A 122 21.05 3.21 22.51
C ALA A 122 21.51 4.68 22.51
N ASP A 123 22.61 5.00 21.82
CA ASP A 123 23.12 6.37 21.68
C ASP A 123 22.37 7.18 20.59
N ILE A 124 21.43 6.55 19.87
CA ILE A 124 20.58 7.23 18.88
C ILE A 124 19.60 8.14 19.61
N GLU A 125 19.59 9.43 19.26
CA GLU A 125 18.63 10.39 19.83
C GLU A 125 17.18 9.95 19.51
N SER A 126 16.37 9.73 20.55
CA SER A 126 14.98 9.33 20.38
C SER A 126 14.18 10.44 19.70
N SER A 127 13.64 10.16 18.54
CA SER A 127 12.78 11.09 17.80
C SER A 127 11.28 10.88 18.04
N GLY A 128 10.91 9.82 18.80
CA GLY A 128 9.50 9.43 19.02
C GLY A 128 8.81 8.78 17.81
N VAL A 129 9.36 8.97 16.61
CA VAL A 129 8.81 8.41 15.34
C VAL A 129 9.54 7.15 14.87
N VAL A 130 10.70 6.86 15.45
CA VAL A 130 11.50 5.66 15.16
C VAL A 130 11.68 4.84 16.41
N ARG A 131 11.41 3.55 16.29
CA ARG A 131 11.66 2.55 17.33
C ARG A 131 12.83 1.67 16.89
N VAL A 132 13.89 1.67 17.66
CA VAL A 132 15.00 0.71 17.52
C VAL A 132 14.62 -0.56 18.27
N ILE A 133 14.90 -1.73 17.69
CA ILE A 133 14.50 -3.04 18.27
C ILE A 133 15.56 -3.59 19.21
N ASP A 134 16.83 -3.41 18.87
CA ASP A 134 17.98 -3.88 19.69
C ASP A 134 18.80 -2.67 20.15
N ASP A 135 18.67 -2.33 21.44
CA ASP A 135 19.37 -1.18 22.04
C ASP A 135 20.88 -1.43 22.23
N HIS A 136 21.34 -2.66 22.09
CA HIS A 136 22.75 -3.04 22.25
C HIS A 136 23.47 -3.28 20.92
N HIS A 137 22.81 -2.98 19.79
CA HIS A 137 23.43 -3.15 18.49
C HIS A 137 24.63 -2.21 18.33
N HIS A 138 25.82 -2.80 18.11
CA HIS A 138 27.07 -2.07 17.98
C HIS A 138 27.14 -1.36 16.62
N LEU A 139 27.49 -0.06 16.64
CA LEU A 139 27.65 0.75 15.45
C LEU A 139 29.11 0.99 15.11
N PHE A 140 29.87 1.56 16.06
CA PHE A 140 31.31 1.83 15.95
C PHE A 140 31.89 2.13 17.35
N THR A 141 33.22 2.27 17.46
CA THR A 141 33.94 2.56 18.71
C THR A 141 34.79 3.81 18.57
N LEU A 142 34.61 4.78 19.48
CA LEU A 142 35.49 5.95 19.60
C LEU A 142 36.71 5.59 20.43
N GLN A 143 37.92 5.89 19.92
CA GLN A 143 39.19 5.66 20.62
C GLN A 143 39.55 6.81 21.57
N ASP A 144 39.21 8.02 21.19
CA ASP A 144 39.56 9.25 21.88
C ASP A 144 38.31 10.04 22.23
N ASP A 145 38.40 10.91 23.26
CA ASP A 145 37.35 11.89 23.60
C ASP A 145 37.25 12.92 22.49
N ARG A 146 36.31 12.74 21.62
CA ARG A 146 36.07 13.61 20.45
C ARG A 146 34.59 13.68 20.15
N GLU A 147 34.11 14.87 19.91
CA GLU A 147 32.76 15.06 19.42
C GLU A 147 32.63 14.51 18.00
N LEU A 148 31.75 13.54 17.83
CA LEU A 148 31.36 12.95 16.54
C LEU A 148 29.86 13.06 16.38
N ASN A 149 29.45 13.67 15.28
CA ASN A 149 28.05 13.79 14.88
C ASN A 149 27.79 12.85 13.71
N VAL A 150 26.78 11.99 13.85
CA VAL A 150 26.34 11.08 12.81
C VAL A 150 24.86 11.31 12.54
N GLU A 151 24.49 11.43 11.28
CA GLU A 151 23.12 11.48 10.83
C GLU A 151 22.80 10.19 10.04
N LEU A 152 21.73 9.50 10.43
CA LEU A 152 21.24 8.31 9.75
C LEU A 152 19.92 8.63 9.08
N TYR A 153 19.84 8.40 7.79
CA TYR A 153 18.67 8.62 6.98
C TYR A 153 17.92 7.32 6.83
N VAL A 154 16.70 7.29 7.34
CA VAL A 154 15.83 6.12 7.40
C VAL A 154 14.59 6.37 6.57
N ASP A 155 14.16 5.36 5.82
CA ASP A 155 12.90 5.40 5.07
C ASP A 155 12.18 4.06 5.09
N LYS A 156 10.97 4.03 4.54
CA LYS A 156 10.17 2.82 4.32
C LYS A 156 10.31 2.34 2.88
N GLY A 157 10.63 1.08 2.71
CA GLY A 157 10.77 0.44 1.41
C GLY A 157 10.31 -1.01 1.40
N ARG A 158 10.63 -1.73 0.33
CA ARG A 158 10.34 -3.15 0.16
C ARG A 158 11.55 -3.90 -0.39
N GLY A 159 11.75 -5.11 0.11
CA GLY A 159 12.79 -6.00 -0.39
C GLY A 159 14.21 -5.47 -0.13
N TYR A 160 15.02 -5.42 -1.17
CA TYR A 160 16.40 -4.94 -1.17
C TYR A 160 16.55 -3.84 -2.23
N VAL A 161 17.17 -2.73 -1.84
CA VAL A 161 17.45 -1.60 -2.74
C VAL A 161 18.94 -1.29 -2.66
N GLU A 162 19.59 -1.25 -3.83
CA GLU A 162 21.01 -0.92 -3.94
C GLU A 162 21.24 0.57 -3.72
N ALA A 163 22.41 0.94 -3.22
CA ALA A 163 22.78 2.32 -2.91
C ALA A 163 22.56 3.31 -4.08
N ASP A 164 22.82 2.86 -5.31
CA ASP A 164 22.68 3.69 -6.50
C ASP A 164 21.23 3.94 -6.93
N GLN A 165 20.30 3.11 -6.48
CA GLN A 165 18.86 3.21 -6.80
C GLN A 165 18.11 4.17 -5.89
N HIS A 166 18.72 4.59 -4.77
CA HIS A 166 18.10 5.58 -3.90
C HIS A 166 18.02 6.95 -4.57
N PRO A 167 16.87 7.64 -4.53
CA PRO A 167 16.70 8.96 -5.12
C PRO A 167 17.60 9.97 -4.41
N VAL A 168 18.24 10.84 -5.18
CA VAL A 168 19.03 11.96 -4.65
C VAL A 168 18.23 13.24 -4.86
N ASP A 169 17.60 13.72 -3.82
CA ASP A 169 16.93 15.02 -3.85
C ASP A 169 17.94 16.16 -3.78
N ARG A 170 17.63 17.27 -4.46
CA ARG A 170 18.50 18.46 -4.52
C ARG A 170 18.74 19.14 -3.16
N GLY A 171 18.01 18.76 -2.12
CA GLY A 171 18.14 19.30 -0.76
C GLY A 171 19.03 18.48 0.17
N LEU A 172 19.56 17.33 -0.26
CA LEU A 172 20.40 16.46 0.58
C LEU A 172 21.85 16.97 0.63
N PRO A 173 22.57 16.73 1.74
CA PRO A 173 23.97 17.07 1.88
C PRO A 173 24.83 16.39 0.81
N VAL A 174 25.85 17.09 0.31
CA VAL A 174 26.77 16.57 -0.72
C VAL A 174 27.66 15.44 -0.19
N ASP A 175 27.91 15.43 1.12
CA ASP A 175 28.72 14.46 1.86
C ASP A 175 27.91 13.25 2.38
N LEU A 176 26.72 13.02 1.81
CA LEU A 176 25.87 11.88 2.14
C LEU A 176 26.42 10.59 1.51
N VAL A 177 26.65 9.58 2.32
CA VAL A 177 27.05 8.25 1.87
C VAL A 177 25.83 7.35 1.81
N ARG A 178 25.44 6.91 0.61
CA ARG A 178 24.32 5.98 0.39
C ARG A 178 24.78 4.56 0.62
N ILE A 179 23.89 3.75 1.15
CA ILE A 179 24.15 2.32 1.40
C ILE A 179 23.00 1.46 0.88
N ASP A 180 23.29 0.21 0.60
CA ASP A 180 22.25 -0.76 0.27
C ASP A 180 21.33 -0.99 1.46
N SER A 181 20.04 -1.04 1.21
CA SER A 181 19.01 -1.14 2.24
C SER A 181 18.25 -2.46 2.18
N ILE A 182 18.13 -3.13 3.32
CA ILE A 182 17.36 -4.37 3.48
C ILE A 182 16.09 -4.00 4.25
N TYR A 183 14.99 -3.78 3.50
CA TYR A 183 13.71 -3.38 4.11
C TYR A 183 12.90 -4.56 4.63
N ASN A 184 13.16 -5.76 4.10
CA ASN A 184 12.33 -6.91 4.43
C ASN A 184 12.41 -7.30 5.92
N PRO A 185 11.29 -7.32 6.65
CA PRO A 185 11.27 -7.69 8.06
C PRO A 185 11.42 -9.20 8.30
N VAL A 186 11.30 -10.04 7.27
CA VAL A 186 11.44 -11.50 7.37
C VAL A 186 12.87 -11.90 7.05
N ARG A 187 13.53 -12.48 8.04
CA ARG A 187 14.91 -13.01 7.91
C ARG A 187 14.94 -14.38 7.24
N ARG A 188 13.98 -15.23 7.59
CA ARG A 188 13.91 -16.59 7.05
C ARG A 188 12.47 -17.05 6.90
N ALA A 189 12.17 -17.66 5.76
CA ALA A 189 10.91 -18.34 5.50
C ALA A 189 11.19 -19.69 4.83
N ASN A 190 10.69 -20.74 5.43
CA ASN A 190 10.81 -22.12 4.94
C ASN A 190 9.46 -22.79 4.95
N PHE A 191 9.25 -23.76 4.07
CA PHE A 191 8.06 -24.60 4.13
C PHE A 191 8.39 -26.07 3.90
N ALA A 192 7.56 -26.92 4.48
CA ALA A 192 7.57 -28.36 4.29
C ALA A 192 6.14 -28.84 3.96
N VAL A 193 6.05 -29.84 3.11
CA VAL A 193 4.78 -30.48 2.76
C VAL A 193 4.87 -31.96 3.13
N ALA A 194 3.89 -32.45 3.85
CA ALA A 194 3.75 -33.85 4.22
C ALA A 194 2.34 -34.35 3.90
N GLU A 195 2.21 -35.63 3.65
CA GLU A 195 0.91 -36.24 3.46
C GLU A 195 0.12 -36.28 4.78
N THR A 196 -1.20 -36.12 4.67
CA THR A 196 -2.11 -36.20 5.81
C THR A 196 -3.36 -37.00 5.44
N ARG A 197 -3.99 -37.62 6.44
CA ARG A 197 -5.17 -38.43 6.26
C ARG A 197 -6.44 -37.72 6.66
N VAL A 198 -7.46 -37.79 5.81
CA VAL A 198 -8.82 -37.33 6.10
C VAL A 198 -9.80 -38.47 5.79
N GLY A 199 -10.37 -39.04 6.82
CA GLY A 199 -11.24 -40.23 6.68
C GLY A 199 -10.51 -41.43 6.09
N GLN A 200 -10.93 -41.90 4.93
CA GLN A 200 -10.33 -43.04 4.21
C GLN A 200 -9.26 -42.63 3.20
N ARG A 201 -9.15 -41.32 2.89
CA ARG A 201 -8.18 -40.79 1.93
C ARG A 201 -6.92 -40.34 2.67
N THR A 202 -5.76 -40.70 2.12
CA THR A 202 -4.42 -40.40 2.69
C THR A 202 -3.59 -39.47 1.79
N ASP A 203 -4.17 -38.98 0.71
CA ASP A 203 -3.52 -38.23 -0.36
C ASP A 203 -3.69 -36.70 -0.25
N TYR A 204 -4.01 -36.20 0.93
CA TYR A 204 -4.06 -34.76 1.21
C TYR A 204 -2.71 -34.22 1.67
N ASP A 205 -2.44 -32.96 1.34
CA ASP A 205 -1.24 -32.25 1.78
C ASP A 205 -1.46 -31.57 3.15
N ARG A 206 -0.42 -31.58 3.95
CA ARG A 206 -0.24 -30.75 5.13
C ARG A 206 0.93 -29.81 4.88
N LEU A 207 0.65 -28.53 4.80
CA LEU A 207 1.66 -27.47 4.69
C LEU A 207 2.09 -27.02 6.08
N THR A 208 3.39 -26.99 6.31
CA THR A 208 4.02 -26.38 7.48
C THR A 208 4.93 -25.26 6.99
N LEU A 209 4.65 -24.02 7.38
CA LEU A 209 5.42 -22.81 7.03
C LEU A 209 6.11 -22.29 8.27
N THR A 210 7.45 -22.21 8.27
CA THR A 210 8.25 -21.65 9.36
C THR A 210 8.74 -20.28 8.97
N VAL A 211 8.44 -19.26 9.79
CA VAL A 211 8.78 -17.85 9.54
C VAL A 211 9.56 -17.30 10.71
N GLU A 212 10.67 -16.63 10.40
CA GLU A 212 11.49 -15.89 11.36
C GLU A 212 11.56 -14.42 10.92
N THR A 213 11.17 -13.52 11.83
CA THR A 213 11.21 -12.07 11.63
C THR A 213 12.41 -11.44 12.33
N ASN A 214 12.66 -10.18 12.04
CA ASN A 214 13.69 -9.38 12.70
C ASN A 214 13.20 -8.70 14.00
N GLY A 215 11.93 -8.92 14.39
CA GLY A 215 11.32 -8.35 15.59
C GLY A 215 10.58 -7.01 15.36
N THR A 216 10.62 -6.43 14.16
CA THR A 216 9.83 -5.22 13.84
C THR A 216 8.34 -5.53 13.71
N ILE A 217 8.01 -6.73 13.22
CA ILE A 217 6.66 -7.28 13.13
C ILE A 217 6.65 -8.70 13.67
N THR A 218 5.49 -9.17 14.11
CA THR A 218 5.33 -10.57 14.54
C THR A 218 5.27 -11.51 13.34
N PRO A 219 5.62 -12.79 13.49
CA PRO A 219 5.48 -13.77 12.40
C PRO A 219 4.06 -13.91 11.88
N GLU A 220 3.05 -13.75 12.75
CA GLU A 220 1.63 -13.80 12.41
C GLU A 220 1.23 -12.62 11.51
N GLU A 221 1.67 -11.41 11.85
CA GLU A 221 1.45 -10.21 11.04
C GLU A 221 2.13 -10.35 9.68
N ALA A 222 3.36 -10.88 9.63
CA ALA A 222 4.08 -11.12 8.40
C ALA A 222 3.33 -12.06 7.45
N VAL A 223 2.82 -13.21 7.98
CA VAL A 223 2.06 -14.18 7.20
C VAL A 223 0.73 -13.60 6.74
N SER A 224 0.02 -12.89 7.61
CA SER A 224 -1.24 -12.23 7.28
C SER A 224 -1.05 -11.20 6.17
N TYR A 225 -0.02 -10.36 6.27
CA TYR A 225 0.32 -9.35 5.24
C TYR A 225 0.66 -10.00 3.89
N ALA A 226 1.48 -11.06 3.90
CA ALA A 226 1.83 -11.79 2.68
C ALA A 226 0.60 -12.45 2.04
N ALA A 227 -0.32 -13.00 2.84
CA ALA A 227 -1.57 -13.59 2.36
C ALA A 227 -2.50 -12.54 1.76
N ALA A 228 -2.66 -11.37 2.41
CA ALA A 228 -3.46 -10.26 1.89
C ALA A 228 -2.89 -9.74 0.56
N LEU A 229 -1.56 -9.62 0.45
CA LEU A 229 -0.89 -9.24 -0.79
C LEU A 229 -1.16 -10.24 -1.90
N ALA A 230 -1.08 -11.56 -1.60
CA ALA A 230 -1.42 -12.63 -2.55
C ALA A 230 -2.86 -12.51 -3.04
N GLN A 231 -3.79 -12.34 -2.10
CA GLN A 231 -5.21 -12.20 -2.40
C GLN A 231 -5.48 -11.02 -3.32
N THR A 232 -4.89 -9.86 -3.03
CA THR A 232 -5.04 -8.65 -3.85
C THR A 232 -4.60 -8.91 -5.30
N HIS A 233 -3.46 -9.60 -5.52
CA HIS A 233 -3.00 -9.91 -6.86
C HIS A 233 -3.87 -10.96 -7.56
N PHE A 234 -4.33 -11.99 -6.85
CA PHE A 234 -5.22 -13.01 -7.43
C PHE A 234 -6.60 -12.46 -7.79
N GLN A 235 -7.08 -11.41 -7.13
CA GLN A 235 -8.34 -10.74 -7.48
C GLN A 235 -8.35 -10.22 -8.93
N PHE A 236 -7.22 -9.73 -9.44
CA PHE A 236 -7.13 -9.30 -10.84
C PHE A 236 -7.40 -10.45 -11.82
N PHE A 237 -6.92 -11.65 -11.52
CA PHE A 237 -7.22 -12.83 -12.33
C PHE A 237 -8.66 -13.31 -12.15
N ALA A 238 -9.18 -13.29 -10.92
CA ALA A 238 -10.57 -13.68 -10.65
C ALA A 238 -11.56 -12.74 -11.38
N ASN A 239 -11.26 -11.46 -11.47
CA ASN A 239 -12.09 -10.44 -12.10
C ASN A 239 -11.85 -10.29 -13.61
N PHE A 240 -10.90 -11.04 -14.20
CA PHE A 240 -10.54 -10.91 -15.61
C PHE A 240 -11.73 -11.09 -16.56
N CYS A 241 -12.59 -12.08 -16.31
CA CYS A 241 -13.80 -12.31 -17.13
C CYS A 241 -14.90 -11.28 -16.86
N SER A 242 -14.88 -10.61 -15.71
CA SER A 242 -15.90 -9.61 -15.35
C SER A 242 -15.71 -8.30 -16.11
N HIS A 243 -14.49 -7.95 -16.49
CA HIS A 243 -14.20 -6.77 -17.30
C HIS A 243 -14.63 -6.90 -18.77
N THR A 244 -14.80 -8.13 -19.27
CA THR A 244 -15.29 -8.39 -20.64
C THR A 244 -16.81 -8.35 -20.76
N GLN A 245 -17.55 -8.34 -19.64
CA GLN A 245 -19.02 -8.26 -19.61
C GLN A 245 -19.45 -7.40 -18.41
N GLY A 246 -19.40 -6.07 -18.52
CA GLY A 246 -19.97 -5.12 -17.54
C GLY A 246 -19.85 -5.59 -16.08
N ALA A 247 -18.69 -5.46 -15.49
CA ALA A 247 -18.36 -6.04 -14.19
C ALA A 247 -19.27 -5.59 -13.06
N VAL A 248 -19.81 -6.55 -12.34
CA VAL A 248 -20.39 -6.35 -11.01
C VAL A 248 -19.27 -6.53 -9.99
N PRO A 249 -18.80 -5.49 -9.28
CA PRO A 249 -17.81 -5.66 -8.21
C PRO A 249 -18.40 -6.48 -7.06
N VAL A 250 -17.65 -7.46 -6.57
CA VAL A 250 -18.02 -8.25 -5.40
C VAL A 250 -17.88 -7.37 -4.16
N ALA A 251 -18.96 -7.28 -3.39
CA ALA A 251 -19.04 -6.53 -2.14
C ALA A 251 -18.06 -7.06 -1.09
N GLY A 252 -17.35 -6.16 -0.46
CA GLY A 252 -16.59 -6.41 0.75
C GLY A 252 -15.32 -5.58 0.89
N GLU A 253 -15.45 -4.25 0.92
CA GLU A 253 -14.54 -3.37 1.65
C GLU A 253 -15.23 -2.02 1.81
N HIS A 254 -15.39 -1.59 3.06
CA HIS A 254 -15.72 -0.23 3.40
C HIS A 254 -14.56 0.68 2.98
N SER A 255 -14.51 1.09 1.70
CA SER A 255 -13.56 2.12 1.31
C SER A 255 -14.10 3.46 1.81
N PRO A 256 -13.24 4.32 2.38
CA PRO A 256 -13.63 5.69 2.78
C PRO A 256 -14.22 6.48 1.60
N ASP A 257 -13.94 6.09 0.37
CA ASP A 257 -14.50 6.70 -0.84
C ASP A 257 -15.99 6.40 -1.05
N ALA A 258 -16.50 5.23 -0.63
CA ALA A 258 -17.92 4.90 -0.77
C ALA A 258 -18.80 5.78 0.11
N GLN A 259 -18.40 6.05 1.35
CA GLN A 259 -19.11 6.96 2.26
C GLN A 259 -19.03 8.41 1.79
N ARG A 260 -17.89 8.81 1.22
CA ARG A 260 -17.70 10.13 0.63
C ARG A 260 -18.63 10.34 -0.58
N LEU A 261 -18.78 9.34 -1.44
CA LEU A 261 -19.70 9.37 -2.60
C LEU A 261 -21.16 9.47 -2.16
N VAL A 262 -21.59 8.77 -1.10
CA VAL A 262 -22.93 8.90 -0.52
C VAL A 262 -23.20 10.34 -0.11
N GLN A 263 -22.30 10.93 0.67
CA GLN A 263 -22.42 12.32 1.11
C GLN A 263 -22.46 13.29 -0.09
N LEU A 264 -21.61 13.05 -1.08
CA LEU A 264 -21.47 13.87 -2.27
C LEU A 264 -22.76 13.84 -3.13
N PHE A 265 -23.38 12.66 -3.32
CA PHE A 265 -24.63 12.53 -4.08
C PHE A 265 -25.84 13.12 -3.36
N HIS A 266 -25.83 13.17 -2.03
CA HIS A 266 -26.87 13.79 -1.23
C HIS A 266 -26.68 15.31 -1.04
N THR A 267 -25.59 15.89 -1.57
CA THR A 267 -25.34 17.34 -1.49
C THR A 267 -26.43 18.09 -2.23
N PRO A 268 -27.14 19.02 -1.57
CA PRO A 268 -28.16 19.84 -2.23
C PRO A 268 -27.54 20.74 -3.30
N ILE A 269 -28.27 20.97 -4.38
CA ILE A 269 -27.80 21.83 -5.48
C ILE A 269 -27.49 23.26 -5.02
N ASP A 270 -28.14 23.72 -3.95
CA ASP A 270 -27.91 25.06 -3.34
C ASP A 270 -26.51 25.24 -2.76
N GLU A 271 -25.85 24.15 -2.39
CA GLU A 271 -24.49 24.14 -1.82
C GLU A 271 -23.41 24.02 -2.90
N LEU A 272 -23.81 23.77 -4.14
CA LEU A 272 -22.89 23.70 -5.27
C LEU A 272 -22.54 25.09 -5.78
N GLU A 273 -21.30 25.30 -6.19
CA GLU A 273 -20.79 26.55 -6.76
C GLU A 273 -21.36 26.80 -8.16
N LEU A 274 -22.69 26.93 -8.27
CA LEU A 274 -23.42 27.20 -9.52
C LEU A 274 -24.02 28.57 -9.50
N SER A 275 -24.26 29.17 -10.70
CA SER A 275 -24.96 30.45 -10.82
C SER A 275 -26.42 30.32 -10.35
N VAL A 276 -26.95 31.38 -9.75
CA VAL A 276 -28.37 31.45 -9.27
C VAL A 276 -29.36 31.07 -10.38
N ARG A 277 -29.02 31.37 -11.63
CA ARG A 277 -29.83 31.03 -12.79
C ARG A 277 -29.84 29.52 -13.06
N SER A 278 -28.67 28.87 -12.97
CA SER A 278 -28.51 27.43 -13.15
C SER A 278 -29.24 26.67 -12.05
N VAL A 279 -29.09 27.07 -10.78
CA VAL A 279 -29.80 26.51 -9.62
C VAL A 279 -31.31 26.57 -9.78
N ASN A 280 -31.87 27.75 -10.18
CA ASN A 280 -33.31 27.92 -10.34
C ASN A 280 -33.86 27.07 -11.51
N SER A 281 -33.10 26.91 -12.60
CA SER A 281 -33.51 26.08 -13.74
C SER A 281 -33.52 24.59 -13.38
N LEU A 282 -32.55 24.12 -12.58
CA LEU A 282 -32.47 22.74 -12.07
C LEU A 282 -33.63 22.43 -11.11
N LYS A 283 -33.93 23.32 -10.16
CA LYS A 283 -35.06 23.18 -9.23
C LYS A 283 -36.40 23.10 -9.94
N ASN A 284 -36.60 23.90 -11.00
CA ASN A 284 -37.81 23.85 -11.81
C ASN A 284 -38.00 22.55 -12.59
N SER A 285 -36.94 21.75 -12.72
CA SER A 285 -36.94 20.45 -13.38
C SER A 285 -36.89 19.30 -12.38
N ASP A 286 -37.18 19.58 -11.08
CA ASP A 286 -37.22 18.64 -9.96
C ASP A 286 -35.87 17.92 -9.67
N ILE A 287 -34.77 18.54 -10.10
CA ILE A 287 -33.41 18.12 -9.79
C ILE A 287 -32.98 18.85 -8.52
N ARG A 288 -32.79 18.14 -7.39
CA ARG A 288 -32.55 18.75 -6.09
C ARG A 288 -31.20 18.41 -5.50
N THR A 289 -30.60 17.29 -5.90
CA THR A 289 -29.33 16.81 -5.39
C THR A 289 -28.31 16.61 -6.51
N LEU A 290 -27.02 16.53 -6.15
CA LEU A 290 -25.97 16.19 -7.11
C LEU A 290 -26.21 14.80 -7.71
N GLY A 291 -26.77 13.87 -6.93
CA GLY A 291 -27.17 12.54 -7.41
C GLY A 291 -28.22 12.57 -8.51
N ASP A 292 -29.23 13.46 -8.39
CA ASP A 292 -30.23 13.63 -9.47
C ASP A 292 -29.61 14.22 -10.73
N LEU A 293 -28.64 15.13 -10.56
CA LEU A 293 -27.94 15.81 -11.64
C LEU A 293 -27.08 14.84 -12.47
N VAL A 294 -26.29 13.97 -11.85
CA VAL A 294 -25.43 13.02 -12.57
C VAL A 294 -26.22 11.95 -13.32
N ARG A 295 -27.46 11.68 -12.93
CA ARG A 295 -28.36 10.75 -13.65
C ARG A 295 -28.86 11.32 -14.99
N GLN A 296 -28.81 12.63 -15.16
CA GLN A 296 -29.26 13.27 -16.40
C GLN A 296 -28.16 13.21 -17.47
N THR A 297 -28.58 13.02 -18.72
CA THR A 297 -27.67 13.12 -19.87
C THR A 297 -27.58 14.59 -20.36
N GLU A 298 -26.49 14.96 -21.05
CA GLU A 298 -26.33 16.29 -21.64
C GLU A 298 -27.53 16.67 -22.52
N SER A 299 -28.05 15.72 -23.30
CA SER A 299 -29.21 15.92 -24.18
C SER A 299 -30.49 16.23 -23.40
N GLN A 300 -30.69 15.59 -22.25
CA GLN A 300 -31.82 15.86 -21.35
C GLN A 300 -31.68 17.22 -20.67
N MET A 301 -30.47 17.60 -20.28
CA MET A 301 -30.21 18.91 -19.70
C MET A 301 -30.46 20.06 -20.64
N LEU A 302 -30.18 19.92 -21.95
CA LEU A 302 -30.48 20.91 -22.97
C LEU A 302 -31.99 21.07 -23.25
N GLN A 303 -32.83 20.10 -22.89
CA GLN A 303 -34.27 20.17 -22.99
C GLN A 303 -34.95 20.92 -21.84
N VAL A 304 -34.21 21.20 -20.77
CA VAL A 304 -34.69 21.92 -19.58
C VAL A 304 -35.01 23.38 -19.97
N LYS A 305 -36.19 23.87 -19.62
CA LYS A 305 -36.66 25.22 -19.93
C LYS A 305 -35.74 26.28 -19.28
N ASN A 306 -35.26 27.23 -20.08
CA ASN A 306 -34.34 28.30 -19.69
C ASN A 306 -32.91 27.84 -19.34
N PHE A 307 -32.51 26.64 -19.79
CA PHE A 307 -31.19 26.10 -19.60
C PHE A 307 -30.35 26.26 -20.87
N GLY A 308 -29.26 27.02 -20.82
CA GLY A 308 -28.41 27.34 -21.96
C GLY A 308 -27.09 26.63 -21.98
N LYS A 309 -26.36 26.70 -23.11
CA LYS A 309 -25.02 26.09 -23.27
C LYS A 309 -24.03 26.54 -22.19
N LYS A 310 -24.10 27.80 -21.72
CA LYS A 310 -23.23 28.32 -20.65
C LYS A 310 -23.49 27.61 -19.31
N SER A 311 -24.75 27.37 -18.96
CA SER A 311 -25.12 26.65 -17.73
C SER A 311 -24.76 25.16 -17.81
N LEU A 312 -24.80 24.55 -19.00
CA LEU A 312 -24.32 23.18 -19.20
C LEU A 312 -22.82 23.09 -18.98
N GLN A 313 -22.06 24.06 -19.51
CA GLN A 313 -20.61 24.10 -19.32
C GLN A 313 -20.21 24.26 -17.84
N GLU A 314 -20.92 25.12 -17.09
CA GLU A 314 -20.74 25.35 -15.68
C GLU A 314 -20.90 24.05 -14.86
N ILE A 315 -21.92 23.25 -15.21
CA ILE A 315 -22.18 21.96 -14.58
C ILE A 315 -21.15 20.92 -15.02
N ALA A 316 -20.78 20.90 -16.31
CA ALA A 316 -19.75 19.98 -16.81
C ALA A 316 -18.42 20.19 -16.08
N ASP A 317 -17.98 21.44 -15.91
CA ASP A 317 -16.76 21.81 -15.20
C ASP A 317 -16.82 21.41 -13.71
N LEU A 318 -18.01 21.54 -13.08
CA LEU A 318 -18.23 21.12 -11.69
C LEU A 318 -18.15 19.60 -11.55
N LEU A 319 -18.80 18.84 -12.43
CA LEU A 319 -18.76 17.38 -12.42
C LEU A 319 -17.33 16.86 -12.67
N GLU A 320 -16.60 17.45 -13.62
CA GLU A 320 -15.20 17.09 -13.90
C GLU A 320 -14.30 17.33 -12.69
N ARG A 321 -14.46 18.44 -11.96
CA ARG A 321 -13.72 18.71 -10.70
C ARG A 321 -14.00 17.68 -9.61
N GLN A 322 -15.21 17.13 -9.59
CA GLN A 322 -15.62 16.11 -8.60
C GLN A 322 -15.36 14.67 -9.11
N GLY A 323 -14.82 14.51 -10.34
CA GLY A 323 -14.58 13.20 -10.94
C GLY A 323 -15.85 12.46 -11.35
N LEU A 324 -16.94 13.20 -11.66
CA LEU A 324 -18.25 12.67 -12.02
C LEU A 324 -18.58 12.98 -13.49
N ASN A 325 -19.50 12.22 -14.09
CA ASN A 325 -19.92 12.38 -15.48
C ASN A 325 -21.45 12.49 -15.59
N PHE A 326 -21.94 13.01 -16.72
CA PHE A 326 -23.36 12.97 -17.06
C PHE A 326 -23.83 11.56 -17.42
N GLY A 327 -25.09 11.23 -17.09
CA GLY A 327 -25.70 9.95 -17.40
C GLY A 327 -25.23 8.79 -16.54
N MET A 328 -24.62 9.07 -15.39
CA MET A 328 -24.22 8.03 -14.43
C MET A 328 -25.44 7.31 -13.88
N ARG A 329 -25.31 5.99 -13.69
CA ARG A 329 -26.31 5.19 -12.99
C ARG A 329 -25.70 4.63 -11.72
N TYR A 330 -26.42 4.77 -10.63
CA TYR A 330 -26.02 4.27 -9.33
C TYR A 330 -27.20 3.70 -8.55
N GLU A 331 -26.93 2.76 -7.68
CA GLU A 331 -27.89 2.15 -6.75
C GLU A 331 -27.44 2.46 -5.32
N GLU A 332 -28.38 2.90 -4.49
CA GLU A 332 -28.16 3.07 -3.06
C GLU A 332 -28.39 1.75 -2.37
N THR A 333 -27.38 1.27 -1.65
CA THR A 333 -27.44 0.07 -0.84
C THR A 333 -27.23 0.42 0.63
N THR A 334 -27.62 -0.47 1.54
CA THR A 334 -27.44 -0.28 3.00
C THR A 334 -26.01 0.03 3.41
N ASP A 335 -25.01 -0.30 2.57
CA ASP A 335 -23.58 -0.16 2.82
C ASP A 335 -22.92 0.99 2.01
N GLY A 336 -23.68 1.75 1.22
CA GLY A 336 -23.17 2.87 0.42
C GLY A 336 -23.79 3.00 -0.96
N VAL A 337 -23.22 3.85 -1.81
CA VAL A 337 -23.60 4.04 -3.22
C VAL A 337 -22.74 3.17 -4.11
N ARG A 338 -23.38 2.42 -4.99
CA ARG A 338 -22.76 1.61 -6.03
C ARG A 338 -23.01 2.20 -7.40
N ILE A 339 -21.94 2.63 -8.09
CA ILE A 339 -22.04 3.11 -9.46
C ILE A 339 -22.15 1.90 -10.38
N THR A 340 -23.25 1.83 -11.16
CA THR A 340 -23.51 0.77 -12.14
C THR A 340 -23.10 1.17 -13.56
N ASP A 341 -23.05 2.49 -13.84
CA ASP A 341 -22.61 3.03 -15.13
C ASP A 341 -21.96 4.40 -14.90
N TRP A 342 -20.78 4.62 -15.45
CA TRP A 342 -20.04 5.89 -15.32
C TRP A 342 -20.50 6.98 -16.27
N GLY A 343 -21.48 6.71 -17.16
CA GLY A 343 -21.99 7.67 -18.13
C GLY A 343 -20.96 8.13 -19.16
N THR A 344 -21.22 9.26 -19.78
CA THR A 344 -20.37 9.85 -20.83
C THR A 344 -19.60 11.04 -20.28
N ALA A 345 -18.29 11.08 -20.48
CA ALA A 345 -17.48 12.26 -20.14
C ALA A 345 -17.97 13.50 -20.90
N PRO A 346 -17.95 14.69 -20.28
CA PRO A 346 -18.45 15.92 -20.91
C PRO A 346 -17.73 16.20 -22.23
N SER A 347 -18.49 16.48 -23.29
CA SER A 347 -17.94 16.71 -24.61
C SER A 347 -17.30 18.10 -24.70
N ARG A 348 -15.99 18.14 -24.89
CA ARG A 348 -15.20 19.38 -25.12
C ARG A 348 -15.45 20.05 -26.50
N ALA A 349 -16.35 19.53 -27.33
CA ALA A 349 -16.48 19.90 -28.74
C ALA A 349 -17.43 21.11 -29.04
N ALA A 350 -18.00 21.78 -28.03
CA ALA A 350 -18.96 22.87 -28.25
C ALA A 350 -18.38 24.30 -28.10
N ALA A 351 -17.08 24.47 -27.89
CA ALA A 351 -16.45 25.77 -27.57
C ALA A 351 -15.67 26.42 -28.73
N ALA A 352 -15.75 25.92 -29.95
CA ALA A 352 -15.06 26.51 -31.11
C ALA A 352 -15.96 26.66 -32.32
N ALA A 353 -16.82 27.66 -32.29
CA ALA A 353 -17.38 28.30 -33.51
C ALA A 353 -17.40 29.82 -33.26
N PRO A 354 -16.73 30.65 -34.10
CA PRO A 354 -16.77 32.08 -33.95
C PRO A 354 -18.17 32.61 -34.31
N ASP A 355 -18.63 33.58 -33.52
CA ASP A 355 -19.79 34.38 -33.83
C ASP A 355 -19.51 35.14 -35.14
N ASP A 356 -20.15 34.75 -36.24
CA ASP A 356 -20.30 35.61 -37.39
C ASP A 356 -21.47 36.61 -37.12
N GLU A 357 -21.09 37.89 -37.21
CA GLU A 357 -21.96 39.04 -37.13
C GLU A 357 -23.05 39.00 -38.25
N GLU A 358 -24.29 39.24 -37.87
CA GLU A 358 -25.17 40.24 -38.50
C GLU A 358 -26.38 40.50 -37.58
#